data_2a5a218eb748ed8e86544beadbd83f7c
#
_entry.id   2a5a218eb748ed8e86544beadbd83f7c
#
_cell.length_a   1.000
_cell.length_b   1.000
_cell.length_c   1.000
_cell.angle_alpha   90.00
_cell.angle_beta   90.00
_cell.angle_gamma   90.00
#
_symmetry.space_group_name_H-M   'P 1'
#
loop_
_entity.id
_entity.type
_entity.pdbx_description
1 polymer ?
#
loop_
_entity_poly.entity_id
_entity_poly.type
_entity_poly.pdbx_seq_one_letter_code
_entity_poly.pdbx_strand_id
1 'polypeptide(L)'
;MNSKQQKKYFVGIDISKDSFDATLIDEFQKKLFYQKFEMNKSGFKSFLQKLEKFDKVLLQITVESTGVYFISLYNYLLNTGFSISVINPLLVHNFHKSMSLRKTKTDKKDSFIIALFTLKNPEILSKHSKQTSTMKRLCRERDKISEEIAKVKTEIKSDLNVLFPELEKHIDPFTKSMLLFLEKHSSANSIRKLRTTQIDAIFNKTKGNKVRMKSVELKKLAKDSIGNGDKYLEKVLSSKIRRLKLYQELNKEFDLEISSFIEQNQSADFDILTSIKGIGKITAQKFLIEVDNIRNFNNHKQLTAFMGTDPSLKQSGTSIMYQGRISKRGNKYLRKTLFQMAVSCIRNDSTFNAYYHKKRDEKKKYKQAVIATGNKLLRVIYSMLTKENYYCESYR
;
A
#
# COMPACT_ATOMS: atom_id res chain seq x y z
N MET A 1 3.79 -33.13 -17.87
CA MET A 1 2.51 -32.49 -18.22
C MET A 1 1.49 -32.86 -17.18
N ASN A 2 1.27 -32.03 -16.14
CA ASN A 2 0.18 -32.27 -15.18
C ASN A 2 -1.12 -31.90 -15.86
N SER A 3 -1.97 -32.88 -16.20
CA SER A 3 -3.34 -32.68 -16.63
C SER A 3 -4.08 -31.94 -15.50
N LYS A 4 -4.31 -30.63 -15.67
CA LYS A 4 -5.19 -29.89 -14.75
C LYS A 4 -6.56 -30.55 -14.81
N GLN A 5 -6.91 -31.29 -13.77
CA GLN A 5 -8.23 -31.91 -13.63
C GLN A 5 -9.30 -30.81 -13.80
N GLN A 6 -10.21 -31.00 -14.76
CA GLN A 6 -11.24 -30.01 -15.10
C GLN A 6 -12.21 -29.88 -13.94
N LYS A 7 -12.41 -28.64 -13.46
CA LYS A 7 -13.38 -28.37 -12.39
C LYS A 7 -14.81 -28.60 -12.89
N LYS A 8 -15.64 -29.23 -12.07
CA LYS A 8 -17.06 -29.55 -12.39
C LYS A 8 -18.06 -28.77 -11.56
N TYR A 9 -17.63 -28.27 -10.38
CA TYR A 9 -18.50 -27.58 -9.44
C TYR A 9 -17.94 -26.20 -9.11
N PHE A 10 -18.80 -25.19 -9.15
CA PHE A 10 -18.40 -23.79 -9.01
C PHE A 10 -19.25 -23.11 -7.94
N VAL A 11 -18.58 -22.63 -6.90
CA VAL A 11 -19.21 -21.92 -5.79
C VAL A 11 -18.90 -20.45 -5.88
N GLY A 12 -19.96 -19.64 -5.94
CA GLY A 12 -19.86 -18.19 -5.82
C GLY A 12 -20.34 -17.74 -4.45
N ILE A 13 -19.57 -16.88 -3.81
CA ILE A 13 -19.86 -16.38 -2.47
C ILE A 13 -19.91 -14.86 -2.50
N ASP A 14 -21.07 -14.30 -2.12
CA ASP A 14 -21.24 -12.89 -1.80
C ASP A 14 -21.23 -12.68 -0.29
N ILE A 15 -20.41 -11.74 0.20
CA ILE A 15 -20.15 -11.59 1.64
C ILE A 15 -20.57 -10.21 2.14
N SER A 16 -21.33 -10.21 3.23
CA SER A 16 -21.62 -9.06 4.07
C SER A 16 -20.96 -9.17 5.45
N LYS A 17 -21.21 -8.21 6.32
CA LYS A 17 -20.62 -8.15 7.66
C LYS A 17 -21.03 -9.34 8.53
N ASP A 18 -22.32 -9.67 8.52
CA ASP A 18 -22.92 -10.61 9.47
C ASP A 18 -23.31 -11.94 8.83
N SER A 19 -23.29 -12.02 7.50
CA SER A 19 -23.68 -13.23 6.75
C SER A 19 -22.98 -13.30 5.41
N PHE A 20 -23.05 -14.47 4.77
CA PHE A 20 -22.67 -14.65 3.38
C PHE A 20 -23.66 -15.55 2.65
N ASP A 21 -23.84 -15.27 1.37
CA ASP A 21 -24.70 -16.00 0.47
C ASP A 21 -23.84 -16.87 -0.44
N ALA A 22 -24.12 -18.17 -0.50
CA ALA A 22 -23.37 -19.12 -1.31
C ALA A 22 -24.29 -19.84 -2.30
N THR A 23 -23.89 -19.83 -3.56
CA THR A 23 -24.52 -20.58 -4.64
C THR A 23 -23.51 -21.54 -5.26
N LEU A 24 -23.89 -22.81 -5.39
CA LEU A 24 -23.15 -23.82 -6.12
C LEU A 24 -23.88 -24.19 -7.41
N ILE A 25 -23.12 -24.20 -8.51
CA ILE A 25 -23.58 -24.66 -9.82
C ILE A 25 -22.67 -25.76 -10.37
N ASP A 26 -23.17 -26.57 -11.27
CA ASP A 26 -22.38 -27.53 -12.05
C ASP A 26 -21.84 -26.88 -13.37
N GLU A 27 -21.12 -27.68 -14.15
CA GLU A 27 -20.56 -27.27 -15.45
C GLU A 27 -21.64 -26.90 -16.50
N PHE A 28 -22.89 -27.38 -16.32
CA PHE A 28 -24.04 -27.07 -17.15
C PHE A 28 -24.84 -25.86 -16.64
N GLN A 29 -24.31 -25.11 -15.66
CA GLN A 29 -24.94 -23.94 -15.03
C GLN A 29 -26.19 -24.27 -14.19
N LYS A 30 -26.46 -25.56 -13.93
CA LYS A 30 -27.58 -25.98 -13.08
C LYS A 30 -27.25 -25.65 -11.63
N LYS A 31 -28.14 -24.95 -10.95
CA LYS A 31 -28.03 -24.63 -9.52
C LYS A 31 -28.26 -25.89 -8.71
N LEU A 32 -27.26 -26.31 -7.93
CA LEU A 32 -27.31 -27.45 -7.04
C LEU A 32 -27.76 -27.04 -5.64
N PHE A 33 -27.29 -25.90 -5.14
CA PHE A 33 -27.85 -25.27 -3.95
C PHE A 33 -27.67 -23.75 -3.96
N TYR A 34 -28.48 -23.08 -3.15
CA TYR A 34 -28.29 -21.71 -2.65
C TYR A 34 -28.64 -21.72 -1.16
N GLN A 35 -27.81 -21.09 -0.33
CA GLN A 35 -28.09 -20.91 1.07
C GLN A 35 -27.35 -19.69 1.62
N LYS A 36 -28.01 -19.00 2.57
CA LYS A 36 -27.41 -17.95 3.37
C LYS A 36 -26.84 -18.56 4.66
N PHE A 37 -25.63 -18.12 5.04
CA PHE A 37 -24.92 -18.59 6.23
C PHE A 37 -24.51 -17.39 7.08
N GLU A 38 -24.36 -17.59 8.38
CA GLU A 38 -23.87 -16.57 9.28
C GLU A 38 -22.33 -16.47 9.24
N MET A 39 -21.80 -15.27 9.46
CA MET A 39 -20.36 -15.00 9.54
C MET A 39 -19.80 -15.37 10.92
N ASN A 40 -20.04 -16.60 11.36
CA ASN A 40 -19.57 -17.16 12.62
C ASN A 40 -19.12 -18.63 12.46
N LYS A 41 -18.61 -19.23 13.54
CA LYS A 41 -18.10 -20.61 13.55
C LYS A 41 -19.15 -21.65 13.16
N SER A 42 -20.40 -21.44 13.55
CA SER A 42 -21.53 -22.35 13.23
C SER A 42 -21.86 -22.28 11.75
N GLY A 43 -22.01 -21.08 11.20
CA GLY A 43 -22.26 -20.87 9.76
C GLY A 43 -21.14 -21.43 8.89
N PHE A 44 -19.88 -21.27 9.29
CA PHE A 44 -18.73 -21.84 8.56
C PHE A 44 -18.75 -23.36 8.57
N LYS A 45 -19.07 -23.99 9.71
CA LYS A 45 -19.23 -25.46 9.81
C LYS A 45 -20.39 -25.96 8.94
N SER A 46 -21.54 -25.31 9.01
CA SER A 46 -22.70 -25.66 8.19
C SER A 46 -22.41 -25.55 6.68
N PHE A 47 -21.67 -24.52 6.29
CA PHE A 47 -21.22 -24.36 4.90
C PHE A 47 -20.24 -25.47 4.49
N LEU A 48 -19.26 -25.78 5.36
CA LEU A 48 -18.29 -26.85 5.12
C LEU A 48 -18.98 -28.20 4.90
N GLN A 49 -19.95 -28.58 5.75
CA GLN A 49 -20.74 -29.81 5.60
C GLN A 49 -21.50 -29.91 4.28
N LYS A 50 -21.91 -28.76 3.70
CA LYS A 50 -22.51 -28.74 2.37
C LYS A 50 -21.49 -29.00 1.27
N LEU A 51 -20.26 -28.47 1.43
CA LEU A 51 -19.19 -28.62 0.44
C LEU A 51 -18.56 -30.01 0.46
N GLU A 52 -18.50 -30.66 1.62
CA GLU A 52 -17.93 -32.02 1.80
C GLU A 52 -18.67 -33.11 1.03
N LYS A 53 -19.89 -32.82 0.56
CA LYS A 53 -20.65 -33.71 -0.35
C LYS A 53 -20.07 -33.77 -1.77
N PHE A 54 -19.14 -32.89 -2.11
CA PHE A 54 -18.53 -32.76 -3.41
C PHE A 54 -17.02 -32.99 -3.32
N ASP A 55 -16.44 -33.60 -4.35
CA ASP A 55 -14.98 -33.78 -4.41
C ASP A 55 -14.29 -32.40 -4.45
N LYS A 56 -13.41 -32.17 -3.45
CA LYS A 56 -12.62 -30.94 -3.32
C LYS A 56 -11.77 -30.63 -4.55
N VAL A 57 -11.29 -31.68 -5.23
CA VAL A 57 -10.46 -31.53 -6.44
C VAL A 57 -11.26 -30.98 -7.59
N LEU A 58 -12.52 -31.35 -7.71
CA LEU A 58 -13.44 -30.90 -8.77
C LEU A 58 -14.16 -29.58 -8.46
N LEU A 59 -14.00 -29.09 -7.22
CA LEU A 59 -14.70 -27.90 -6.75
C LEU A 59 -13.80 -26.65 -6.82
N GLN A 60 -14.33 -25.56 -7.35
CA GLN A 60 -13.72 -24.24 -7.35
C GLN A 60 -14.60 -23.26 -6.59
N ILE A 61 -14.04 -22.68 -5.53
CA ILE A 61 -14.72 -21.65 -4.73
C ILE A 61 -14.21 -20.28 -5.14
N THR A 62 -15.10 -19.33 -5.26
CA THR A 62 -14.75 -17.93 -5.57
C THR A 62 -15.51 -16.98 -4.68
N VAL A 63 -14.79 -16.01 -4.14
CA VAL A 63 -15.33 -14.95 -3.28
C VAL A 63 -14.99 -13.58 -3.87
N GLU A 64 -15.92 -12.65 -3.76
CA GLU A 64 -15.68 -11.27 -4.15
C GLU A 64 -14.90 -10.52 -3.06
N SER A 65 -13.87 -9.75 -3.43
CA SER A 65 -13.01 -8.99 -2.50
C SER A 65 -13.66 -7.67 -2.03
N THR A 66 -14.87 -7.75 -1.52
CA THR A 66 -15.57 -6.58 -0.96
C THR A 66 -15.12 -6.35 0.50
N GLY A 67 -14.39 -5.25 0.72
CA GLY A 67 -13.89 -4.88 2.06
C GLY A 67 -12.93 -5.92 2.68
N VAL A 68 -13.11 -6.21 3.97
CA VAL A 68 -12.27 -7.13 4.76
C VAL A 68 -13.00 -8.40 5.20
N TYR A 69 -14.29 -8.45 4.98
CA TYR A 69 -15.15 -9.50 5.55
C TYR A 69 -14.85 -10.89 4.98
N PHE A 70 -14.40 -10.98 3.73
CA PHE A 70 -14.06 -12.25 3.10
C PHE A 70 -12.86 -12.97 3.76
N ILE A 71 -11.98 -12.25 4.46
CA ILE A 71 -10.69 -12.77 4.94
C ILE A 71 -10.89 -13.94 5.93
N SER A 72 -11.87 -13.85 6.82
CA SER A 72 -12.13 -14.89 7.83
C SER A 72 -12.60 -16.18 7.17
N LEU A 73 -13.58 -16.12 6.27
CA LEU A 73 -14.07 -17.28 5.55
C LEU A 73 -13.01 -17.85 4.58
N TYR A 74 -12.28 -16.98 3.88
CA TYR A 74 -11.16 -17.36 3.02
C TYR A 74 -10.11 -18.18 3.78
N ASN A 75 -9.68 -17.69 4.94
CA ASN A 75 -8.70 -18.39 5.77
C ASN A 75 -9.24 -19.72 6.31
N TYR A 76 -10.50 -19.75 6.72
CA TYR A 76 -11.15 -20.96 7.21
C TYR A 76 -11.16 -22.06 6.14
N LEU A 77 -11.59 -21.74 4.92
CA LEU A 77 -11.66 -22.68 3.80
C LEU A 77 -10.28 -23.14 3.33
N LEU A 78 -9.28 -22.25 3.31
CA LEU A 78 -7.89 -22.64 3.02
C LEU A 78 -7.36 -23.65 4.03
N ASN A 79 -7.58 -23.41 5.33
CA ASN A 79 -7.12 -24.30 6.39
C ASN A 79 -7.80 -25.69 6.33
N THR A 80 -8.98 -25.78 5.72
CA THR A 80 -9.70 -27.04 5.50
C THR A 80 -9.40 -27.69 4.14
N GLY A 81 -8.42 -27.15 3.37
CA GLY A 81 -7.90 -27.75 2.14
C GLY A 81 -8.69 -27.45 0.88
N PHE A 82 -9.63 -26.51 0.90
CA PHE A 82 -10.36 -26.09 -0.31
C PHE A 82 -9.55 -25.10 -1.16
N SER A 83 -9.70 -25.23 -2.49
CA SER A 83 -9.19 -24.23 -3.43
C SER A 83 -10.17 -23.06 -3.51
N ILE A 84 -9.72 -21.89 -3.06
CA ILE A 84 -10.52 -20.66 -3.07
C ILE A 84 -9.79 -19.56 -3.85
N SER A 85 -10.53 -18.85 -4.69
CA SER A 85 -10.05 -17.69 -5.44
C SER A 85 -10.76 -16.42 -4.99
N VAL A 86 -10.06 -15.30 -5.08
CA VAL A 86 -10.60 -13.98 -4.76
C VAL A 86 -10.66 -13.16 -6.03
N ILE A 87 -11.81 -12.54 -6.32
CA ILE A 87 -12.00 -11.76 -7.54
C ILE A 87 -12.28 -10.29 -7.25
N ASN A 88 -11.92 -9.45 -8.21
CA ASN A 88 -12.17 -8.02 -8.12
C ASN A 88 -13.66 -7.73 -8.38
N PRO A 89 -14.35 -6.97 -7.50
CA PRO A 89 -15.75 -6.56 -7.66
C PRO A 89 -16.09 -5.96 -9.04
N LEU A 90 -15.17 -5.20 -9.63
CA LEU A 90 -15.37 -4.60 -10.95
C LEU A 90 -15.56 -5.64 -12.07
N LEU A 91 -14.91 -6.80 -11.96
CA LEU A 91 -15.06 -7.87 -12.96
C LEU A 91 -16.44 -8.50 -12.89
N VAL A 92 -16.91 -8.80 -11.69
CA VAL A 92 -18.26 -9.34 -11.44
C VAL A 92 -19.33 -8.34 -11.90
N HIS A 93 -19.16 -7.07 -11.53
CA HIS A 93 -20.08 -6.01 -11.92
C HIS A 93 -20.18 -5.82 -13.45
N ASN A 94 -19.06 -5.83 -14.16
CA ASN A 94 -19.03 -5.73 -15.61
C ASN A 94 -19.66 -6.98 -16.27
N PHE A 95 -19.36 -8.16 -15.74
CA PHE A 95 -19.95 -9.41 -16.19
C PHE A 95 -21.46 -9.44 -15.96
N HIS A 96 -21.96 -8.99 -14.82
CA HIS A 96 -23.40 -8.84 -14.56
C HIS A 96 -24.07 -7.91 -15.58
N LYS A 97 -23.45 -6.75 -15.88
CA LYS A 97 -23.97 -5.83 -16.89
C LYS A 97 -24.03 -6.41 -18.30
N SER A 98 -23.10 -7.31 -18.65
CA SER A 98 -23.14 -7.97 -19.97
C SER A 98 -24.24 -9.02 -20.10
N MET A 99 -24.75 -9.54 -18.96
CA MET A 99 -25.77 -10.58 -18.94
C MET A 99 -27.21 -10.05 -18.89
N SER A 100 -27.42 -8.86 -18.31
CA SER A 100 -28.78 -8.31 -18.14
C SER A 100 -28.78 -6.79 -18.04
N LEU A 101 -29.71 -6.17 -18.76
CA LEU A 101 -30.00 -4.72 -18.66
C LEU A 101 -30.85 -4.39 -17.41
N ARG A 102 -31.39 -5.40 -16.72
CA ARG A 102 -32.22 -5.20 -15.52
C ARG A 102 -31.37 -4.85 -14.32
N LYS A 103 -31.71 -3.77 -13.60
CA LYS A 103 -30.99 -3.27 -12.42
C LYS A 103 -31.38 -3.96 -11.10
N THR A 104 -32.04 -5.13 -11.13
CA THR A 104 -32.42 -5.82 -9.88
C THR A 104 -31.23 -6.51 -9.24
N LYS A 105 -30.81 -5.99 -8.09
CA LYS A 105 -29.73 -6.53 -7.26
C LYS A 105 -30.32 -7.28 -6.06
N THR A 106 -29.92 -8.53 -5.83
CA THR A 106 -30.23 -9.32 -4.63
C THR A 106 -29.05 -10.24 -4.32
N ASP A 107 -28.73 -10.45 -3.06
CA ASP A 107 -27.59 -11.28 -2.59
C ASP A 107 -27.62 -12.70 -3.22
N LYS A 108 -28.82 -13.26 -3.39
CA LYS A 108 -29.03 -14.53 -4.10
C LYS A 108 -28.61 -14.51 -5.58
N LYS A 109 -28.83 -13.39 -6.28
CA LYS A 109 -28.38 -13.22 -7.66
C LYS A 109 -26.88 -12.96 -7.72
N ASP A 110 -26.36 -12.21 -6.77
CA ASP A 110 -24.95 -11.83 -6.75
C ASP A 110 -24.06 -13.07 -6.51
N SER A 111 -24.38 -13.94 -5.56
CA SER A 111 -23.65 -15.21 -5.37
C SER A 111 -23.74 -16.15 -6.59
N PHE A 112 -24.90 -16.22 -7.27
CA PHE A 112 -25.04 -16.97 -8.51
C PHE A 112 -24.19 -16.41 -9.66
N ILE A 113 -24.15 -15.09 -9.80
CA ILE A 113 -23.34 -14.42 -10.83
C ILE A 113 -21.85 -14.64 -10.58
N ILE A 114 -21.40 -14.65 -9.31
CA ILE A 114 -20.03 -14.98 -8.95
C ILE A 114 -19.70 -16.43 -9.35
N ALA A 115 -20.60 -17.39 -9.08
CA ALA A 115 -20.42 -18.78 -9.49
C ALA A 115 -20.33 -18.92 -11.02
N LEU A 116 -21.19 -18.24 -11.74
CA LEU A 116 -21.23 -18.25 -13.19
C LEU A 116 -20.00 -17.57 -13.83
N PHE A 117 -19.54 -16.45 -13.23
CA PHE A 117 -18.27 -15.82 -13.61
C PHE A 117 -17.11 -16.80 -13.46
N THR A 118 -17.08 -17.55 -12.35
CA THR A 118 -16.04 -18.55 -12.05
C THR A 118 -16.00 -19.65 -13.12
N LEU A 119 -17.16 -20.16 -13.51
CA LEU A 119 -17.28 -21.16 -14.57
C LEU A 119 -16.78 -20.65 -15.93
N LYS A 120 -17.15 -19.41 -16.30
CA LYS A 120 -16.88 -18.86 -17.64
C LYS A 120 -15.47 -18.24 -17.78
N ASN A 121 -14.76 -17.96 -16.68
CA ASN A 121 -13.49 -17.26 -16.71
C ASN A 121 -12.44 -17.92 -15.79
N PRO A 122 -12.13 -19.20 -15.98
CA PRO A 122 -11.19 -19.93 -15.11
C PRO A 122 -9.78 -19.35 -15.12
N GLU A 123 -9.37 -18.69 -16.21
CA GLU A 123 -8.06 -18.05 -16.35
C GLU A 123 -7.87 -16.77 -15.54
N ILE A 124 -8.97 -16.12 -15.14
CA ILE A 124 -8.93 -14.86 -14.36
C ILE A 124 -8.80 -15.12 -12.85
N LEU A 125 -9.03 -16.35 -12.42
CA LEU A 125 -9.02 -16.73 -11.01
C LEU A 125 -7.60 -16.68 -10.44
N SER A 126 -7.40 -15.85 -9.42
CA SER A 126 -6.12 -15.76 -8.70
C SER A 126 -6.27 -16.25 -7.26
N LYS A 127 -5.26 -17.00 -6.78
CA LYS A 127 -5.19 -17.40 -5.38
C LYS A 127 -4.54 -16.29 -4.56
N HIS A 128 -5.16 -15.90 -3.44
CA HIS A 128 -4.56 -15.01 -2.48
C HIS A 128 -3.67 -15.78 -1.50
N SER A 129 -2.44 -15.29 -1.29
CA SER A 129 -1.63 -15.76 -0.17
C SER A 129 -2.10 -15.09 1.12
N LYS A 130 -2.38 -15.88 2.16
CA LYS A 130 -2.79 -15.38 3.47
C LYS A 130 -1.73 -14.45 4.10
N GLN A 131 -0.48 -14.87 4.04
CA GLN A 131 0.63 -14.16 4.67
C GLN A 131 0.88 -12.80 3.99
N THR A 132 0.90 -12.79 2.66
CA THR A 132 1.10 -11.56 1.88
C THR A 132 -0.04 -10.57 2.07
N SER A 133 -1.29 -11.04 2.21
CA SER A 133 -2.43 -10.15 2.49
C SER A 133 -2.26 -9.44 3.84
N THR A 134 -1.77 -10.11 4.87
CA THR A 134 -1.50 -9.54 6.19
C THR A 134 -0.34 -8.53 6.12
N MET A 135 0.75 -8.86 5.44
CA MET A 135 1.88 -7.95 5.27
C MET A 135 1.52 -6.71 4.44
N LYS A 136 0.64 -6.84 3.44
CA LYS A 136 0.09 -5.67 2.73
C LYS A 136 -0.61 -4.69 3.68
N ARG A 137 -1.36 -5.20 4.66
CA ARG A 137 -2.03 -4.35 5.67
C ARG A 137 -1.01 -3.64 6.56
N LEU A 138 0.01 -4.35 7.03
CA LEU A 138 1.09 -3.78 7.84
C LEU A 138 1.83 -2.67 7.07
N CYS A 139 2.24 -2.92 5.82
CA CYS A 139 2.89 -1.92 4.96
C CYS A 139 2.03 -0.67 4.75
N ARG A 140 0.74 -0.85 4.56
CA ARG A 140 -0.21 0.26 4.37
C ARG A 140 -0.41 1.06 5.64
N GLU A 141 -0.43 0.41 6.80
CA GLU A 141 -0.51 1.09 8.09
C GLU A 141 0.77 1.88 8.40
N ARG A 142 1.93 1.29 8.13
CA ARG A 142 3.22 1.96 8.21
C ARG A 142 3.26 3.23 7.34
N ASP A 143 2.67 3.19 6.14
CA ASP A 143 2.59 4.37 5.26
C ASP A 143 1.71 5.46 5.83
N LYS A 144 0.56 5.11 6.43
CA LYS A 144 -0.30 6.07 7.12
C LYS A 144 0.42 6.73 8.30
N ILE A 145 1.13 5.94 9.12
CA ILE A 145 1.93 6.48 10.22
C ILE A 145 2.99 7.47 9.70
N SER A 146 3.63 7.17 8.57
CA SER A 146 4.59 8.09 7.95
C SER A 146 3.93 9.40 7.49
N GLU A 147 2.70 9.34 6.98
CA GLU A 147 1.91 10.52 6.61
C GLU A 147 1.51 11.33 7.86
N GLU A 148 1.10 10.66 8.94
CA GLU A 148 0.78 11.32 10.22
C GLU A 148 2.03 11.95 10.88
N ILE A 149 3.21 11.32 10.79
CA ILE A 149 4.48 11.92 11.22
C ILE A 149 4.73 13.24 10.49
N ALA A 150 4.57 13.26 9.17
CA ALA A 150 4.76 14.49 8.38
C ALA A 150 3.77 15.58 8.77
N LYS A 151 2.49 15.23 8.98
CA LYS A 151 1.43 16.14 9.40
C LYS A 151 1.70 16.72 10.79
N VAL A 152 2.02 15.87 11.76
CA VAL A 152 2.32 16.32 13.14
C VAL A 152 3.54 17.22 13.18
N LYS A 153 4.58 16.94 12.35
CA LYS A 153 5.73 17.85 12.23
C LYS A 153 5.31 19.25 11.74
N THR A 154 4.40 19.33 10.77
CA THR A 154 3.88 20.61 10.28
C THR A 154 3.08 21.33 11.37
N GLU A 155 2.26 20.62 12.12
CA GLU A 155 1.50 21.18 13.26
C GLU A 155 2.44 21.71 14.35
N ILE A 156 3.51 20.97 14.71
CA ILE A 156 4.54 21.39 15.68
C ILE A 156 5.22 22.68 15.21
N LYS A 157 5.60 22.77 13.93
CA LYS A 157 6.20 24.00 13.37
C LYS A 157 5.26 25.20 13.49
N SER A 158 3.98 24.99 13.22
CA SER A 158 2.97 26.05 13.34
C SER A 158 2.85 26.56 14.79
N ASP A 159 2.84 25.66 15.78
CA ASP A 159 2.79 26.07 17.20
C ASP A 159 4.09 26.74 17.64
N LEU A 160 5.25 26.24 17.19
CA LEU A 160 6.55 26.85 17.46
C LEU A 160 6.65 28.27 16.88
N ASN A 161 6.03 28.52 15.72
CA ASN A 161 6.02 29.85 15.11
C ASN A 161 5.28 30.89 15.99
N VAL A 162 4.42 30.46 16.90
CA VAL A 162 3.77 31.32 17.90
C VAL A 162 4.59 31.40 19.20
N LEU A 163 5.09 30.24 19.67
CA LEU A 163 5.76 30.15 20.97
C LEU A 163 7.24 30.55 20.95
N PHE A 164 7.91 30.35 19.82
CA PHE A 164 9.34 30.64 19.63
C PHE A 164 9.69 30.70 18.12
N PRO A 165 9.27 31.75 17.38
CA PRO A 165 9.36 31.83 15.92
C PRO A 165 10.80 31.82 15.37
N GLU A 166 11.78 32.26 16.15
CA GLU A 166 13.16 32.31 15.70
C GLU A 166 13.85 30.95 15.75
N LEU A 167 13.34 29.98 16.52
CA LEU A 167 13.99 28.71 16.80
C LEU A 167 14.31 27.92 15.53
N GLU A 168 13.35 27.78 14.62
CA GLU A 168 13.49 26.96 13.41
C GLU A 168 14.55 27.50 12.44
N LYS A 169 14.87 28.80 12.50
CA LYS A 169 15.91 29.41 11.67
C LYS A 169 17.32 28.99 12.09
N HIS A 170 17.49 28.59 13.34
CA HIS A 170 18.79 28.30 13.96
C HIS A 170 18.99 26.82 14.26
N ILE A 171 17.92 26.08 14.55
CA ILE A 171 17.98 24.68 14.97
C ILE A 171 16.86 23.86 14.32
N ASP A 172 17.16 22.62 13.92
CA ASP A 172 16.11 21.65 13.59
C ASP A 172 15.40 21.20 14.88
N PRO A 173 14.09 21.53 15.05
CA PRO A 173 13.32 21.19 16.25
C PRO A 173 13.06 19.68 16.38
N PHE A 174 13.27 18.89 15.32
CA PHE A 174 12.98 17.46 15.28
C PHE A 174 14.16 16.56 15.64
N THR A 175 15.29 17.12 16.03
CA THR A 175 16.38 16.33 16.61
C THR A 175 15.92 15.70 17.94
N LYS A 176 16.45 14.52 18.26
CA LYS A 176 16.07 13.78 19.48
C LYS A 176 16.22 14.63 20.74
N SER A 177 17.31 15.40 20.84
CA SER A 177 17.58 16.30 21.99
C SER A 177 16.58 17.45 22.06
N MET A 178 16.27 18.08 20.90
CA MET A 178 15.32 19.19 20.88
C MET A 178 13.89 18.73 21.16
N LEU A 179 13.47 17.57 20.68
CA LEU A 179 12.16 17.01 21.02
C LEU A 179 12.01 16.72 22.52
N LEU A 180 13.07 16.23 23.18
CA LEU A 180 13.08 16.04 24.65
C LEU A 180 13.03 17.37 25.38
N PHE A 181 13.73 18.37 24.88
CA PHE A 181 13.79 19.70 25.46
C PHE A 181 12.45 20.43 25.30
N LEU A 182 11.93 20.50 24.06
CA LEU A 182 10.68 21.18 23.72
C LEU A 182 9.43 20.55 24.36
N GLU A 183 9.47 19.25 24.66
CA GLU A 183 8.35 18.61 25.38
C GLU A 183 8.12 19.21 26.77
N LYS A 184 9.21 19.72 27.41
CA LYS A 184 9.17 20.31 28.75
C LYS A 184 9.20 21.84 28.74
N HIS A 185 9.90 22.42 27.77
CA HIS A 185 10.17 23.84 27.65
C HIS A 185 9.88 24.30 26.22
N SER A 186 8.60 24.51 25.94
CA SER A 186 8.07 24.71 24.60
C SER A 186 8.11 26.15 24.10
N SER A 187 8.25 27.14 24.98
CA SER A 187 8.20 28.57 24.62
C SER A 187 9.48 29.31 24.97
N ALA A 188 9.74 30.42 24.28
CA ALA A 188 10.81 31.34 24.61
C ALA A 188 10.75 31.79 26.08
N ASN A 189 9.52 32.06 26.59
CA ASN A 189 9.29 32.46 27.99
C ASN A 189 9.71 31.36 28.99
N SER A 190 9.42 30.09 28.72
CA SER A 190 9.83 28.99 29.61
C SER A 190 11.35 28.80 29.58
N ILE A 191 12.00 28.99 28.43
CA ILE A 191 13.43 28.84 28.24
C ILE A 191 14.22 29.98 28.92
N ARG A 192 13.72 31.22 28.87
CA ARG A 192 14.34 32.38 29.56
C ARG A 192 14.58 32.11 31.04
N LYS A 193 13.69 31.39 31.72
CA LYS A 193 13.70 31.11 33.16
C LYS A 193 14.75 30.03 33.54
N LEU A 194 15.23 29.24 32.56
CA LEU A 194 16.20 28.17 32.83
C LEU A 194 17.62 28.70 33.06
N ARG A 195 18.37 27.99 33.90
CA ARG A 195 19.83 28.13 33.94
C ARG A 195 20.48 27.39 32.77
N THR A 196 21.60 27.87 32.26
CA THR A 196 22.34 27.20 31.17
C THR A 196 22.70 25.76 31.53
N THR A 197 23.09 25.50 32.79
CA THR A 197 23.34 24.15 33.30
C THR A 197 22.14 23.19 33.20
N GLN A 198 20.93 23.69 33.35
CA GLN A 198 19.71 22.89 33.18
C GLN A 198 19.45 22.53 31.71
N ILE A 199 19.74 23.46 30.80
CA ILE A 199 19.64 23.23 29.34
C ILE A 199 20.67 22.16 28.94
N ASP A 200 21.92 22.31 29.36
CA ASP A 200 23.03 21.37 29.11
C ASP A 200 22.72 19.98 29.66
N ALA A 201 22.16 19.89 30.87
CA ALA A 201 21.74 18.62 31.46
C ALA A 201 20.69 17.85 30.62
N ILE A 202 19.78 18.57 29.96
CA ILE A 202 18.79 17.94 29.07
C ILE A 202 19.44 17.51 27.75
N PHE A 203 20.29 18.33 27.16
CA PHE A 203 21.00 18.01 25.93
C PHE A 203 21.96 16.84 26.07
N ASN A 204 22.62 16.71 27.24
CA ASN A 204 23.54 15.62 27.53
C ASN A 204 22.87 14.27 27.82
N LYS A 205 21.55 14.25 28.09
CA LYS A 205 20.78 12.99 28.25
C LYS A 205 20.63 12.17 26.97
N THR A 206 20.90 12.77 25.82
CA THR A 206 20.75 12.08 24.52
C THR A 206 22.14 11.68 23.97
N LYS A 207 22.34 10.38 23.79
CA LYS A 207 23.46 9.85 22.99
C LYS A 207 23.13 10.06 21.49
N GLY A 208 24.03 10.63 20.71
CA GLY A 208 23.86 10.83 19.27
C GLY A 208 23.93 12.31 18.86
N ASN A 209 23.28 12.67 17.75
CA ASN A 209 23.31 14.01 17.15
C ASN A 209 22.99 15.08 18.20
N LYS A 210 24.04 15.69 18.73
CA LYS A 210 23.97 16.80 19.68
C LYS A 210 23.42 18.04 18.97
N VAL A 211 22.60 18.79 19.64
CA VAL A 211 22.20 20.13 19.20
C VAL A 211 23.49 20.94 18.97
N ARG A 212 23.67 21.50 17.79
CA ARG A 212 24.87 22.25 17.44
C ARG A 212 24.98 23.62 18.16
N MET A 213 23.86 24.10 18.69
CA MET A 213 23.76 25.38 19.40
C MET A 213 24.13 25.21 20.89
N LYS A 214 24.94 26.09 21.42
CA LYS A 214 25.27 26.15 22.85
C LYS A 214 24.10 26.65 23.68
N SER A 215 23.98 26.20 24.91
CA SER A 215 22.90 26.61 25.85
C SER A 215 22.83 28.14 26.06
N VAL A 216 23.99 28.80 26.05
CA VAL A 216 24.11 30.27 26.16
C VAL A 216 23.45 30.95 24.96
N GLU A 217 23.69 30.47 23.76
CA GLU A 217 23.13 31.00 22.51
C GLU A 217 21.61 30.79 22.45
N LEU A 218 21.13 29.58 22.84
CA LEU A 218 19.69 29.29 22.91
C LEU A 218 18.97 30.21 23.90
N LYS A 219 19.63 30.46 25.08
CA LYS A 219 19.07 31.35 26.08
C LYS A 219 19.04 32.81 25.60
N LYS A 220 20.08 33.26 24.89
CA LYS A 220 20.12 34.58 24.25
C LYS A 220 18.99 34.69 23.23
N LEU A 221 18.86 33.73 22.32
CA LEU A 221 17.78 33.69 21.31
C LEU A 221 16.42 33.75 21.98
N ALA A 222 16.21 33.02 23.07
CA ALA A 222 14.95 33.06 23.81
C ALA A 222 14.68 34.41 24.48
N LYS A 223 15.72 35.14 24.93
CA LYS A 223 15.55 36.50 25.49
C LYS A 223 15.12 37.51 24.44
N ASP A 224 15.66 37.40 23.25
CA ASP A 224 15.42 38.32 22.11
C ASP A 224 14.19 37.94 21.29
N SER A 225 13.51 36.83 21.63
CA SER A 225 12.36 36.32 20.90
C SER A 225 11.09 37.16 21.09
N ILE A 226 10.35 37.32 19.99
CA ILE A 226 9.00 37.91 19.95
C ILE A 226 7.90 36.87 20.29
N GLY A 227 8.28 35.61 20.55
CA GLY A 227 7.35 34.53 20.83
C GLY A 227 6.45 34.79 22.03
N ASN A 228 5.17 34.50 21.89
CA ASN A 228 4.15 34.67 22.94
C ASN A 228 4.02 33.39 23.75
N GLY A 229 4.34 33.46 25.07
CA GLY A 229 4.21 32.32 25.99
C GLY A 229 2.74 32.13 26.39
N ASP A 230 2.10 31.12 25.79
CA ASP A 230 0.75 30.67 26.16
C ASP A 230 0.84 29.26 26.80
N LYS A 231 0.43 29.18 28.08
CA LYS A 231 0.46 27.94 28.86
C LYS A 231 -0.37 26.80 28.26
N TYR A 232 -1.45 27.10 27.58
CA TYR A 232 -2.32 26.10 26.95
C TYR A 232 -1.71 25.63 25.65
N LEU A 233 -1.17 26.52 24.84
CA LEU A 233 -0.46 26.17 23.61
C LEU A 233 0.81 25.35 23.90
N GLU A 234 1.55 25.67 24.98
CA GLU A 234 2.67 24.85 25.45
C GLU A 234 2.26 23.40 25.75
N LYS A 235 1.09 23.19 26.42
CA LYS A 235 0.53 21.86 26.64
C LYS A 235 0.15 21.15 25.35
N VAL A 236 -0.45 21.86 24.39
CA VAL A 236 -0.80 21.32 23.07
C VAL A 236 0.47 20.87 22.34
N LEU A 237 1.49 21.72 22.30
CA LEU A 237 2.78 21.37 21.67
C LEU A 237 3.44 20.14 22.32
N SER A 238 3.47 20.10 23.66
CA SER A 238 3.98 18.93 24.40
C SER A 238 3.24 17.64 24.04
N SER A 239 1.91 17.70 23.90
CA SER A 239 1.11 16.54 23.49
C SER A 239 1.40 16.08 22.05
N LYS A 240 1.58 17.03 21.11
CA LYS A 240 1.97 16.76 19.73
C LYS A 240 3.38 16.12 19.66
N ILE A 241 4.33 16.59 20.46
CA ILE A 241 5.67 15.99 20.52
C ILE A 241 5.61 14.54 21.02
N ARG A 242 4.83 14.25 22.06
CA ARG A 242 4.63 12.86 22.54
C ARG A 242 4.01 11.98 21.46
N ARG A 243 3.00 12.49 20.75
CA ARG A 243 2.35 11.79 19.62
C ARG A 243 3.38 11.52 18.50
N LEU A 244 4.23 12.51 18.17
CA LEU A 244 5.28 12.34 17.18
C LEU A 244 6.27 11.23 17.57
N LYS A 245 6.72 11.20 18.82
CA LYS A 245 7.63 10.16 19.33
C LYS A 245 7.01 8.77 19.22
N LEU A 246 5.76 8.61 19.67
CA LEU A 246 5.03 7.35 19.55
C LEU A 246 4.94 6.88 18.08
N TYR A 247 4.58 7.77 17.17
CA TYR A 247 4.50 7.43 15.74
C TYR A 247 5.88 7.04 15.16
N GLN A 248 6.95 7.67 15.60
CA GLN A 248 8.32 7.30 15.18
C GLN A 248 8.72 5.92 15.68
N GLU A 249 8.36 5.55 16.90
CA GLU A 249 8.58 4.21 17.47
C GLU A 249 7.79 3.14 16.70
N LEU A 250 6.48 3.32 16.54
CA LEU A 250 5.63 2.39 15.77
C LEU A 250 6.11 2.24 14.32
N ASN A 251 6.53 3.34 13.68
CA ASN A 251 7.05 3.28 12.32
C ASN A 251 8.32 2.44 12.23
N LYS A 252 9.19 2.54 13.24
CA LYS A 252 10.43 1.75 13.35
C LYS A 252 10.14 0.26 13.60
N GLU A 253 9.19 -0.05 14.48
CA GLU A 253 8.74 -1.43 14.71
C GLU A 253 8.23 -2.07 13.42
N PHE A 254 7.35 -1.39 12.69
CA PHE A 254 6.83 -1.89 11.42
C PHE A 254 7.91 -2.02 10.33
N ASP A 255 8.90 -1.13 10.29
CA ASP A 255 10.04 -1.25 9.39
C ASP A 255 10.89 -2.51 9.69
N LEU A 256 11.05 -2.90 10.96
CA LEU A 256 11.73 -4.13 11.34
C LEU A 256 10.96 -5.38 10.93
N GLU A 257 9.66 -5.44 11.22
CA GLU A 257 8.78 -6.54 10.83
C GLU A 257 8.76 -6.75 9.30
N ILE A 258 8.61 -5.66 8.54
CA ILE A 258 8.62 -5.69 7.08
C ILE A 258 9.97 -6.20 6.56
N SER A 259 11.08 -5.74 7.16
CA SER A 259 12.43 -6.15 6.76
C SER A 259 12.65 -7.64 7.00
N SER A 260 12.28 -8.14 8.18
CA SER A 260 12.38 -9.56 8.52
C SER A 260 11.55 -10.43 7.57
N PHE A 261 10.33 -10.00 7.23
CA PHE A 261 9.51 -10.72 6.26
C PHE A 261 10.15 -10.83 4.88
N ILE A 262 10.72 -9.73 4.38
CA ILE A 262 11.40 -9.71 3.07
C ILE A 262 12.63 -10.61 3.08
N GLU A 263 13.45 -10.56 4.12
CA GLU A 263 14.63 -11.42 4.27
C GLU A 263 14.27 -12.91 4.24
N GLN A 264 13.17 -13.30 4.86
CA GLN A 264 12.72 -14.69 4.92
C GLN A 264 12.04 -15.18 3.64
N ASN A 265 11.38 -14.31 2.87
CA ASN A 265 10.49 -14.75 1.79
C ASN A 265 10.85 -14.24 0.39
N GLN A 266 11.59 -13.12 0.28
CA GLN A 266 11.81 -12.43 -1.00
C GLN A 266 13.19 -11.76 -1.08
N SER A 267 14.22 -12.30 -0.41
CA SER A 267 15.55 -11.67 -0.35
C SER A 267 16.18 -11.50 -1.75
N ALA A 268 16.15 -12.50 -2.60
CA ALA A 268 16.70 -12.43 -3.95
C ALA A 268 16.02 -11.35 -4.82
N ASP A 269 14.70 -11.29 -4.83
CA ASP A 269 13.94 -10.27 -5.57
C ASP A 269 14.22 -8.86 -5.00
N PHE A 270 14.44 -8.77 -3.69
CA PHE A 270 14.79 -7.51 -3.03
C PHE A 270 16.18 -7.00 -3.44
N ASP A 271 17.18 -7.87 -3.48
CA ASP A 271 18.55 -7.53 -3.90
C ASP A 271 18.58 -7.09 -5.37
N ILE A 272 17.85 -7.81 -6.23
CA ILE A 272 17.70 -7.43 -7.64
C ILE A 272 17.05 -6.04 -7.77
N LEU A 273 15.98 -5.75 -7.04
CA LEU A 273 15.33 -4.44 -7.11
C LEU A 273 16.20 -3.29 -6.62
N THR A 274 16.91 -3.51 -5.50
CA THR A 274 17.76 -2.48 -4.91
C THR A 274 19.03 -2.22 -5.68
N SER A 275 19.39 -3.09 -6.64
CA SER A 275 20.49 -2.83 -7.58
C SER A 275 20.19 -1.67 -8.55
N ILE A 276 18.93 -1.30 -8.76
CA ILE A 276 18.56 -0.12 -9.58
C ILE A 276 18.88 1.15 -8.81
N LYS A 277 19.72 2.01 -9.37
CA LYS A 277 20.06 3.32 -8.77
C LYS A 277 18.79 4.16 -8.58
N GLY A 278 18.53 4.52 -7.33
CA GLY A 278 17.34 5.28 -6.95
C GLY A 278 16.20 4.45 -6.37
N ILE A 279 16.27 3.12 -6.37
CA ILE A 279 15.32 2.28 -5.63
C ILE A 279 15.87 2.02 -4.22
N GLY A 280 15.30 2.70 -3.23
CA GLY A 280 15.66 2.52 -1.83
C GLY A 280 14.94 1.34 -1.18
N LYS A 281 15.50 0.85 -0.07
CA LYS A 281 15.01 -0.29 0.73
C LYS A 281 13.49 -0.27 0.93
N ILE A 282 12.95 0.84 1.43
CA ILE A 282 11.53 0.98 1.76
C ILE A 282 10.63 0.83 0.52
N THR A 283 11.01 1.43 -0.60
CA THR A 283 10.19 1.37 -1.83
C THR A 283 10.27 0.01 -2.48
N ALA A 284 11.42 -0.68 -2.42
CA ALA A 284 11.57 -2.06 -2.87
C ALA A 284 10.68 -3.01 -2.07
N GLN A 285 10.72 -2.94 -0.74
CA GLN A 285 9.88 -3.74 0.15
C GLN A 285 8.39 -3.56 -0.13
N LYS A 286 7.93 -2.30 -0.24
CA LYS A 286 6.54 -1.99 -0.59
C LYS A 286 6.12 -2.56 -1.93
N PHE A 287 6.99 -2.44 -2.94
CA PHE A 287 6.72 -2.96 -4.26
C PHE A 287 6.53 -4.48 -4.22
N LEU A 288 7.48 -5.19 -3.61
CA LEU A 288 7.44 -6.66 -3.52
C LEU A 288 6.22 -7.17 -2.76
N ILE A 289 5.92 -6.59 -1.59
CA ILE A 289 4.78 -6.99 -0.78
C ILE A 289 3.46 -6.71 -1.52
N GLU A 290 3.31 -5.56 -2.18
CA GLU A 290 2.07 -5.22 -2.89
C GLU A 290 1.89 -6.02 -4.18
N VAL A 291 2.97 -6.33 -4.91
CA VAL A 291 2.95 -7.18 -6.11
C VAL A 291 2.72 -8.64 -5.73
N ASP A 292 3.32 -9.10 -4.62
CA ASP A 292 3.40 -10.49 -4.18
C ASP A 292 4.41 -11.26 -5.04
N ASN A 293 3.95 -12.05 -6.01
CA ASN A 293 4.82 -12.75 -6.93
C ASN A 293 4.67 -12.19 -8.34
N ILE A 294 5.73 -11.54 -8.82
CA ILE A 294 5.74 -10.94 -10.16
C ILE A 294 5.61 -11.98 -11.28
N ARG A 295 6.03 -13.23 -11.01
CA ARG A 295 5.98 -14.34 -11.96
C ARG A 295 4.54 -14.83 -12.24
N ASN A 296 3.55 -14.35 -11.45
CA ASN A 296 2.12 -14.58 -11.72
C ASN A 296 1.58 -13.74 -12.89
N PHE A 297 2.33 -12.75 -13.37
CA PHE A 297 1.98 -11.95 -14.54
C PHE A 297 2.63 -12.52 -15.78
N ASN A 298 1.85 -12.76 -16.83
CA ASN A 298 2.39 -13.31 -18.09
C ASN A 298 3.29 -12.29 -18.83
N ASN A 299 3.12 -11.00 -18.59
CA ASN A 299 3.91 -9.93 -19.20
C ASN A 299 3.80 -8.62 -18.41
N HIS A 300 4.68 -7.68 -18.70
CA HIS A 300 4.70 -6.36 -18.07
C HIS A 300 3.43 -5.53 -18.31
N LYS A 301 2.67 -5.79 -19.39
CA LYS A 301 1.40 -5.06 -19.66
C LYS A 301 0.33 -5.41 -18.63
N GLN A 302 0.24 -6.70 -18.24
CA GLN A 302 -0.65 -7.12 -17.15
C GLN A 302 -0.27 -6.46 -15.82
N LEU A 303 1.02 -6.37 -15.50
CA LEU A 303 1.50 -5.68 -14.31
C LEU A 303 1.18 -4.18 -14.35
N THR A 304 1.33 -3.53 -15.52
CA THR A 304 0.96 -2.12 -15.73
C THR A 304 -0.54 -1.89 -15.50
N ALA A 305 -1.38 -2.78 -16.03
CA ALA A 305 -2.84 -2.75 -15.81
C ALA A 305 -3.20 -3.01 -14.34
N PHE A 306 -2.51 -3.95 -13.67
CA PHE A 306 -2.68 -4.21 -12.25
C PHE A 306 -2.38 -2.99 -11.38
N MET A 307 -1.43 -2.15 -11.78
CA MET A 307 -1.14 -0.86 -11.13
C MET A 307 -2.11 0.24 -11.55
N GLY A 308 -2.81 0.08 -12.67
CA GLY A 308 -3.68 1.10 -13.25
C GLY A 308 -2.93 2.31 -13.79
N THR A 309 -1.72 2.09 -14.34
CA THR A 309 -0.91 3.10 -15.02
C THR A 309 -0.96 2.97 -16.54
N ASP A 310 -1.72 2.00 -17.05
CA ASP A 310 -2.05 1.83 -18.45
C ASP A 310 -2.85 3.04 -18.98
N PRO A 311 -2.53 3.55 -20.18
CA PRO A 311 -3.32 4.62 -20.79
C PRO A 311 -4.69 4.11 -21.20
N SER A 312 -5.74 4.86 -20.89
CA SER A 312 -7.06 4.60 -21.46
C SER A 312 -7.08 5.04 -22.91
N LEU A 313 -7.22 4.09 -23.83
CA LEU A 313 -7.37 4.35 -25.26
C LEU A 313 -8.86 4.31 -25.59
N LYS A 314 -9.35 5.32 -26.30
CA LYS A 314 -10.65 5.27 -26.97
C LYS A 314 -10.37 5.49 -28.47
N GLN A 315 -10.60 4.47 -29.25
CA GLN A 315 -10.52 4.52 -30.70
C GLN A 315 -11.91 4.20 -31.23
N SER A 316 -12.47 5.11 -32.01
CA SER A 316 -13.72 4.91 -32.72
C SER A 316 -13.52 5.25 -34.18
N GLY A 317 -13.51 4.23 -35.03
CA GLY A 317 -13.25 4.36 -36.46
C GLY A 317 -11.85 4.91 -36.77
N THR A 318 -11.69 5.54 -37.93
CA THR A 318 -10.43 6.11 -38.41
C THR A 318 -10.17 7.54 -37.89
N SER A 319 -11.15 8.21 -37.25
CA SER A 319 -11.11 9.66 -37.01
C SER A 319 -10.94 10.11 -35.56
N ILE A 320 -11.05 9.22 -34.54
CA ILE A 320 -10.93 9.61 -33.13
C ILE A 320 -9.88 8.76 -32.44
N MET A 321 -8.69 9.33 -32.26
CA MET A 321 -7.64 8.76 -31.45
C MET A 321 -7.46 9.60 -30.19
N TYR A 322 -8.19 9.23 -29.11
CA TYR A 322 -8.06 9.88 -27.82
C TYR A 322 -7.14 9.07 -26.92
N GLN A 323 -5.96 9.59 -26.65
CA GLN A 323 -5.09 9.10 -25.57
C GLN A 323 -5.55 9.70 -24.25
N GLY A 324 -6.31 8.92 -23.49
CA GLY A 324 -6.84 9.34 -22.20
C GLY A 324 -5.82 9.37 -21.09
N ARG A 325 -6.29 9.71 -19.90
CA ARG A 325 -5.52 9.59 -18.65
C ARG A 325 -5.24 8.11 -18.34
N ILE A 326 -4.32 7.84 -17.42
CA ILE A 326 -4.12 6.47 -16.89
C ILE A 326 -5.44 5.92 -16.32
N SER A 327 -5.66 4.61 -16.44
CA SER A 327 -6.93 3.95 -16.08
C SER A 327 -7.32 4.12 -14.62
N LYS A 328 -6.34 4.18 -13.71
CA LYS A 328 -6.49 4.21 -12.24
C LYS A 328 -7.33 3.05 -11.66
N ARG A 329 -7.68 2.06 -12.44
CA ARG A 329 -8.50 0.91 -12.04
C ARG A 329 -7.74 -0.15 -11.23
N GLY A 330 -6.41 0.01 -11.09
CA GLY A 330 -5.55 -0.92 -10.37
C GLY A 330 -5.20 -0.49 -8.94
N ASN A 331 -4.17 -1.14 -8.39
CA ASN A 331 -3.70 -0.94 -7.03
C ASN A 331 -3.14 0.48 -6.82
N LYS A 332 -3.84 1.29 -6.01
CA LYS A 332 -3.45 2.68 -5.72
C LYS A 332 -2.14 2.79 -4.95
N TYR A 333 -1.82 1.81 -4.10
CA TYR A 333 -0.59 1.81 -3.30
C TYR A 333 0.63 1.53 -4.18
N LEU A 334 0.55 0.53 -5.05
CA LEU A 334 1.59 0.27 -6.05
C LEU A 334 1.80 1.46 -6.99
N ARG A 335 0.73 2.10 -7.43
CA ARG A 335 0.84 3.29 -8.28
C ARG A 335 1.56 4.45 -7.59
N LYS A 336 1.31 4.66 -6.27
CA LYS A 336 2.04 5.64 -5.44
C LYS A 336 3.52 5.24 -5.33
N THR A 337 3.81 3.98 -5.04
CA THR A 337 5.18 3.46 -4.93
C THR A 337 5.93 3.59 -6.25
N LEU A 338 5.33 3.21 -7.38
CA LEU A 338 5.94 3.36 -8.70
C LEU A 338 6.26 4.82 -9.02
N PHE A 339 5.36 5.75 -8.68
CA PHE A 339 5.63 7.18 -8.87
C PHE A 339 6.85 7.64 -8.05
N GLN A 340 6.95 7.22 -6.79
CA GLN A 340 8.10 7.55 -5.92
C GLN A 340 9.40 6.94 -6.46
N MET A 341 9.38 5.67 -6.87
CA MET A 341 10.52 5.01 -7.49
C MET A 341 10.96 5.74 -8.77
N ALA A 342 10.02 6.07 -9.64
CA ALA A 342 10.31 6.79 -10.88
C ALA A 342 10.95 8.15 -10.62
N VAL A 343 10.43 8.95 -9.68
CA VAL A 343 11.03 10.26 -9.31
C VAL A 343 12.45 10.07 -8.77
N SER A 344 12.69 9.05 -7.97
CA SER A 344 14.01 8.77 -7.42
C SER A 344 14.99 8.28 -8.50
N CYS A 345 14.56 7.37 -9.38
CA CYS A 345 15.41 6.88 -10.49
C CYS A 345 15.73 7.99 -11.49
N ILE A 346 14.79 8.92 -11.79
CA ILE A 346 15.06 10.09 -12.63
C ILE A 346 16.21 10.93 -12.05
N ARG A 347 16.37 11.01 -10.75
CA ARG A 347 17.43 11.80 -10.10
C ARG A 347 18.77 11.07 -10.02
N ASN A 348 18.76 9.75 -9.94
CA ASN A 348 19.92 8.95 -9.58
C ASN A 348 20.45 8.03 -10.71
N ASP A 349 19.71 7.88 -11.81
CA ASP A 349 20.07 7.00 -12.92
C ASP A 349 19.99 7.74 -14.26
N SER A 350 21.08 7.70 -15.03
CA SER A 350 21.23 8.41 -16.31
C SER A 350 20.23 7.95 -17.36
N THR A 351 19.92 6.66 -17.42
CA THR A 351 19.00 6.07 -18.41
C THR A 351 17.56 6.54 -18.19
N PHE A 352 17.12 6.57 -16.92
CA PHE A 352 15.78 7.06 -16.59
C PHE A 352 15.68 8.59 -16.65
N ASN A 353 16.76 9.30 -16.33
CA ASN A 353 16.86 10.75 -16.50
C ASN A 353 16.69 11.14 -17.96
N ALA A 354 17.51 10.57 -18.87
CA ALA A 354 17.44 10.85 -20.32
C ALA A 354 16.03 10.53 -20.87
N TYR A 355 15.43 9.40 -20.47
CA TYR A 355 14.09 9.06 -20.91
C TYR A 355 13.03 10.05 -20.41
N TYR A 356 13.15 10.52 -19.18
CA TYR A 356 12.25 11.54 -18.62
C TYR A 356 12.35 12.84 -19.42
N HIS A 357 13.55 13.36 -19.70
CA HIS A 357 13.75 14.57 -20.48
C HIS A 357 13.19 14.42 -21.90
N LYS A 358 13.47 13.30 -22.58
CA LYS A 358 12.82 13.00 -23.86
C LYS A 358 11.29 13.13 -23.81
N LYS A 359 10.67 12.64 -22.70
CA LYS A 359 9.20 12.77 -22.53
C LYS A 359 8.75 14.20 -22.21
N ARG A 360 9.61 15.01 -21.60
CA ARG A 360 9.35 16.46 -21.41
C ARG A 360 9.43 17.23 -22.73
N ASP A 361 10.40 16.90 -23.57
CA ASP A 361 10.57 17.48 -24.91
C ASP A 361 9.38 17.15 -25.82
N GLU A 362 8.78 15.97 -25.66
CA GLU A 362 7.47 15.59 -26.26
C GLU A 362 6.29 16.40 -25.69
N LYS A 363 6.52 17.53 -24.99
CA LYS A 363 5.52 18.41 -24.36
C LYS A 363 4.62 17.73 -23.31
N LYS A 364 5.00 16.57 -22.75
CA LYS A 364 4.27 15.94 -21.65
C LYS A 364 4.42 16.74 -20.37
N LYS A 365 3.32 16.92 -19.63
CA LYS A 365 3.34 17.56 -18.31
C LYS A 365 4.17 16.71 -17.32
N TYR A 366 4.71 17.33 -16.27
CA TYR A 366 5.56 16.68 -15.25
C TYR A 366 5.04 15.30 -14.83
N LYS A 367 3.82 15.23 -14.31
CA LYS A 367 3.25 13.94 -13.84
C LYS A 367 3.10 12.90 -14.96
N GLN A 368 2.84 13.32 -16.19
CA GLN A 368 2.73 12.41 -17.33
C GLN A 368 4.10 11.85 -17.73
N ALA A 369 5.15 12.69 -17.74
CA ALA A 369 6.51 12.24 -18.02
C ALA A 369 7.04 11.30 -16.94
N VAL A 370 6.78 11.59 -15.64
CA VAL A 370 7.14 10.69 -14.52
C VAL A 370 6.45 9.33 -14.64
N ILE A 371 5.15 9.30 -14.94
CA ILE A 371 4.41 8.02 -15.11
C ILE A 371 4.91 7.26 -16.34
N ALA A 372 5.22 7.93 -17.44
CA ALA A 372 5.81 7.29 -18.62
C ALA A 372 7.17 6.64 -18.29
N THR A 373 8.01 7.35 -17.52
CA THR A 373 9.29 6.81 -17.01
C THR A 373 9.06 5.67 -16.02
N GLY A 374 8.06 5.77 -15.15
CA GLY A 374 7.64 4.67 -14.27
C GLY A 374 7.22 3.43 -15.04
N ASN A 375 6.49 3.55 -16.13
CA ASN A 375 6.13 2.41 -16.97
C ASN A 375 7.35 1.82 -17.71
N LYS A 376 8.37 2.63 -18.07
CA LYS A 376 9.66 2.09 -18.55
C LYS A 376 10.39 1.34 -17.44
N LEU A 377 10.49 1.94 -16.26
CA LEU A 377 11.07 1.30 -15.07
C LEU A 377 10.38 -0.04 -14.76
N LEU A 378 9.04 -0.10 -14.81
CA LEU A 378 8.28 -1.31 -14.57
C LEU A 378 8.60 -2.43 -15.56
N ARG A 379 8.84 -2.11 -16.84
CA ARG A 379 9.30 -3.11 -17.83
C ARG A 379 10.67 -3.66 -17.50
N VAL A 380 11.58 -2.79 -17.04
CA VAL A 380 12.92 -3.19 -16.61
C VAL A 380 12.81 -4.10 -15.38
N ILE A 381 12.08 -3.68 -14.34
CA ILE A 381 11.84 -4.50 -13.13
C ILE A 381 11.24 -5.85 -13.48
N TYR A 382 10.23 -5.90 -14.34
CA TYR A 382 9.61 -7.15 -14.77
C TYR A 382 10.62 -8.08 -15.42
N SER A 383 11.44 -7.57 -16.34
CA SER A 383 12.47 -8.35 -17.03
C SER A 383 13.55 -8.86 -16.06
N MET A 384 13.99 -8.01 -15.13
CA MET A 384 15.03 -8.36 -14.14
C MET A 384 14.55 -9.47 -13.20
N LEU A 385 13.37 -9.30 -12.60
CA LEU A 385 12.83 -10.26 -11.62
C LEU A 385 12.39 -11.59 -12.25
N THR A 386 11.94 -11.58 -13.51
CA THR A 386 11.58 -12.82 -14.21
C THR A 386 12.79 -13.59 -14.74
N LYS A 387 13.90 -12.90 -15.03
CA LYS A 387 15.16 -13.50 -15.51
C LYS A 387 16.20 -13.64 -14.40
N GLU A 388 15.91 -13.17 -13.21
CA GLU A 388 16.79 -13.17 -12.02
C GLU A 388 18.14 -12.47 -12.26
N ASN A 389 18.11 -11.37 -13.03
CA ASN A 389 19.30 -10.61 -13.38
C ASN A 389 19.38 -9.28 -12.61
N TYR A 390 20.57 -8.90 -12.19
CA TYR A 390 20.83 -7.60 -11.61
C TYR A 390 20.79 -6.49 -12.65
N TYR A 391 20.57 -5.25 -12.18
CA TYR A 391 20.51 -4.08 -13.05
C TYR A 391 21.88 -3.78 -13.68
N CYS A 392 21.88 -3.58 -15.00
CA CYS A 392 23.01 -3.07 -15.75
C CYS A 392 22.55 -1.83 -16.55
N GLU A 393 23.29 -0.73 -16.50
CA GLU A 393 22.93 0.51 -17.20
C GLU A 393 22.79 0.36 -18.75
N SER A 394 23.25 -0.76 -19.30
CA SER A 394 23.11 -1.12 -20.71
C SER A 394 21.75 -1.72 -21.09
N TYR A 395 20.79 -1.84 -20.18
CA TYR A 395 19.42 -2.23 -20.53
C TYR A 395 18.72 -1.14 -21.33
N ARG A 396 18.97 -1.14 -22.65
CA ARG A 396 18.29 -0.30 -23.64
C ARG A 396 16.90 -0.79 -24.00
#